data_51c952dbdaf0d0168b3b9e4a50447a10
#
_entry.id   51c952dbdaf0d0168b3b9e4a50447a10
#
_cell.length_a   1.000
_cell.length_b   1.000
_cell.length_c   1.000
_cell.angle_alpha   90.00
_cell.angle_beta   90.00
_cell.angle_gamma   90.00
#
_symmetry.space_group_name_H-M   'P 1'
#
loop_
_entity.id
_entity.type
_entity.pdbx_description
1 polymer ?
#
loop_
_entity_poly.entity_id
_entity_poly.type
_entity_poly.pdbx_seq_one_letter_code
_entity_poly.pdbx_strand_id
1 'polypeptide(L)'
;TIMFDSDTSGIRAAYKSALMSLPFISPNKFIQFINLPKGYDPDSFINEFSINEFASLLKEPTQLINFIFDQSSSLIDLSNTDNKIVYDKYIDETIQTIKDSKIRYFYKNEIKNLFFNKLKQKNKINNIIEKPNELSSLLDKQILSFLAACLNHTEIRSKILNDDDFLNLLSNTQLKFVKFLSDPKNLFKTVE
;
A
#
# COMPACT_ATOMS: atom_id res chain seq x y z
N THR A 1 -15.18 6.22 23.79
CA THR A 1 -14.59 5.17 22.94
C THR A 1 -15.67 4.18 22.56
N ILE A 2 -15.67 3.72 21.31
CA ILE A 2 -16.65 2.79 20.74
C ILE A 2 -15.88 1.60 20.17
N MET A 3 -16.44 0.40 20.36
CA MET A 3 -15.89 -0.85 19.84
C MET A 3 -17.03 -1.61 19.17
N PHE A 4 -16.78 -2.17 18.01
CA PHE A 4 -17.70 -3.01 17.24
C PHE A 4 -17.03 -4.32 16.87
N ASP A 5 -17.86 -5.28 16.48
CA ASP A 5 -17.38 -6.55 15.93
C ASP A 5 -16.50 -6.30 14.69
N SER A 6 -15.49 -7.12 14.52
CA SER A 6 -14.55 -6.99 13.38
C SER A 6 -15.07 -7.58 12.07
N ASP A 7 -16.32 -8.06 12.04
CA ASP A 7 -16.96 -8.56 10.84
C ASP A 7 -17.48 -7.44 9.92
N THR A 8 -17.93 -7.80 8.73
CA THR A 8 -18.41 -6.83 7.74
C THR A 8 -19.63 -6.06 8.23
N SER A 9 -20.51 -6.65 9.05
CA SER A 9 -21.70 -5.99 9.58
C SER A 9 -21.35 -5.01 10.69
N GLY A 10 -20.47 -5.41 11.60
CA GLY A 10 -19.95 -4.56 12.67
C GLY A 10 -19.18 -3.35 12.13
N ILE A 11 -18.32 -3.55 11.12
CA ILE A 11 -17.61 -2.44 10.45
C ILE A 11 -18.59 -1.46 9.80
N ARG A 12 -19.64 -1.94 9.13
CA ARG A 12 -20.67 -1.07 8.54
C ARG A 12 -21.45 -0.30 9.61
N ALA A 13 -21.79 -0.96 10.72
CA ALA A 13 -22.46 -0.34 11.86
C ALA A 13 -21.56 0.72 12.50
N ALA A 14 -20.27 0.43 12.69
CA ALA A 14 -19.27 1.37 13.18
C ALA A 14 -19.18 2.61 12.28
N TYR A 15 -19.07 2.40 10.96
CA TYR A 15 -18.98 3.49 10.00
C TYR A 15 -20.24 4.39 9.99
N LYS A 16 -21.42 3.78 9.99
CA LYS A 16 -22.69 4.52 10.11
C LYS A 16 -22.74 5.33 11.41
N SER A 17 -22.33 4.73 12.52
CA SER A 17 -22.26 5.40 13.83
C SER A 17 -21.26 6.56 13.82
N ALA A 18 -20.12 6.39 13.15
CA ALA A 18 -19.13 7.44 12.97
C ALA A 18 -19.72 8.65 12.22
N LEU A 19 -20.40 8.43 11.10
CA LEU A 19 -21.05 9.50 10.33
C LEU A 19 -22.17 10.20 11.12
N MET A 20 -23.00 9.42 11.82
CA MET A 20 -24.09 9.96 12.64
C MET A 20 -23.59 10.77 13.84
N SER A 21 -22.38 10.55 14.29
CA SER A 21 -21.77 11.25 15.43
C SER A 21 -21.21 12.63 15.09
N LEU A 22 -20.88 12.89 13.82
CA LEU A 22 -20.24 14.14 13.39
C LEU A 22 -20.99 15.42 13.83
N PRO A 23 -22.34 15.52 13.77
CA PRO A 23 -23.06 16.70 14.22
C PRO A 23 -22.97 16.96 15.73
N PHE A 24 -22.54 15.97 16.52
CA PHE A 24 -22.57 16.01 17.98
C PHE A 24 -21.20 16.17 18.62
N ILE A 25 -20.12 16.16 17.81
CA ILE A 25 -18.77 16.41 18.33
C ILE A 25 -18.61 17.87 18.76
N SER A 26 -17.88 18.08 19.83
CA SER A 26 -17.59 19.40 20.39
C SER A 26 -16.20 19.38 21.04
N PRO A 27 -15.60 20.53 21.41
CA PRO A 27 -14.24 20.60 21.95
C PRO A 27 -13.94 19.68 23.14
N ASN A 28 -15.01 19.27 23.87
CA ASN A 28 -14.89 18.38 25.04
C ASN A 28 -15.55 17.02 24.83
N LYS A 29 -15.99 16.69 23.60
CA LYS A 29 -16.68 15.44 23.27
C LYS A 29 -16.12 14.87 21.98
N PHE A 30 -15.13 14.02 22.13
CA PHE A 30 -14.52 13.31 21.02
C PHE A 30 -14.93 11.84 21.04
N ILE A 31 -15.04 11.26 19.85
CA ILE A 31 -15.34 9.86 19.65
C ILE A 31 -14.10 9.21 19.06
N GLN A 32 -13.79 8.03 19.57
CA GLN A 32 -12.68 7.21 19.15
C GLN A 32 -13.17 5.77 18.97
N PHE A 33 -12.55 5.05 18.07
CA PHE A 33 -12.86 3.67 17.75
C PHE A 33 -11.73 2.75 18.16
N ILE A 34 -12.08 1.58 18.68
CA ILE A 34 -11.15 0.49 18.89
C ILE A 34 -11.39 -0.52 17.77
N ASN A 35 -10.34 -0.82 17.04
CA ASN A 35 -10.38 -1.84 15.99
C ASN A 35 -9.96 -3.18 16.58
N LEU A 36 -10.87 -4.12 16.64
CA LEU A 36 -10.56 -5.49 17.01
C LEU A 36 -9.82 -6.21 15.88
N PRO A 37 -8.95 -7.17 16.20
CA PRO A 37 -8.39 -8.07 15.21
C PRO A 37 -9.49 -8.80 14.45
N LYS A 38 -9.21 -9.15 13.18
CA LYS A 38 -10.19 -9.78 12.29
C LYS A 38 -10.68 -11.10 12.87
N GLY A 39 -12.01 -11.27 12.91
CA GLY A 39 -12.67 -12.49 13.37
C GLY A 39 -13.07 -12.44 14.86
N TYR A 40 -12.80 -11.34 15.56
CA TYR A 40 -13.16 -11.19 16.95
C TYR A 40 -14.31 -10.17 17.13
N ASP A 41 -15.17 -10.48 18.09
CA ASP A 41 -16.04 -9.55 18.77
C ASP A 41 -15.44 -9.20 20.16
N PRO A 42 -15.96 -8.19 20.87
CA PRO A 42 -15.42 -7.80 22.18
C PRO A 42 -15.39 -8.93 23.21
N ASP A 43 -16.40 -9.78 23.20
CA ASP A 43 -16.57 -10.87 24.17
C ASP A 43 -15.57 -12.01 23.89
N SER A 44 -15.47 -12.45 22.64
CA SER A 44 -14.51 -13.49 22.23
C SER A 44 -13.07 -13.02 22.42
N PHE A 45 -12.79 -11.74 22.16
CA PHE A 45 -11.45 -11.18 22.37
C PHE A 45 -11.04 -11.21 23.85
N ILE A 46 -11.94 -10.81 24.77
CA ILE A 46 -11.65 -10.82 26.22
C ILE A 46 -11.49 -12.25 26.76
N ASN A 47 -12.25 -13.21 26.20
CA ASN A 47 -12.16 -14.60 26.63
C ASN A 47 -10.91 -15.33 26.12
N GLU A 48 -10.39 -14.95 24.96
CA GLU A 48 -9.21 -15.61 24.35
C GLU A 48 -7.90 -14.93 24.72
N PHE A 49 -7.91 -13.61 24.87
CA PHE A 49 -6.73 -12.80 25.18
C PHE A 49 -6.72 -12.34 26.63
N SER A 50 -5.54 -11.97 27.11
CA SER A 50 -5.38 -11.48 28.48
C SER A 50 -5.96 -10.06 28.65
N ILE A 51 -6.31 -9.72 29.90
CA ILE A 51 -6.71 -8.35 30.29
C ILE A 51 -5.66 -7.32 29.90
N ASN A 52 -4.37 -7.68 29.93
CA ASN A 52 -3.27 -6.78 29.58
C ASN A 52 -3.27 -6.47 28.07
N GLU A 53 -3.57 -7.45 27.23
CA GLU A 53 -3.68 -7.25 25.77
C GLU A 53 -4.88 -6.37 25.44
N PHE A 54 -6.01 -6.61 26.10
CA PHE A 54 -7.18 -5.74 25.95
C PHE A 54 -6.89 -4.30 26.44
N ALA A 55 -6.23 -4.14 27.57
CA ALA A 55 -5.82 -2.83 28.07
C ALA A 55 -4.83 -2.12 27.12
N SER A 56 -3.98 -2.86 26.43
CA SER A 56 -3.08 -2.32 25.41
C SER A 56 -3.83 -1.83 24.17
N LEU A 57 -4.84 -2.58 23.73
CA LEU A 57 -5.70 -2.21 22.62
C LEU A 57 -6.47 -0.89 22.92
N LEU A 58 -6.91 -0.71 24.17
CA LEU A 58 -7.60 0.52 24.61
C LEU A 58 -6.70 1.77 24.63
N LYS A 59 -5.37 1.60 24.65
CA LYS A 59 -4.42 2.72 24.66
C LYS A 59 -4.16 3.31 23.28
N GLU A 60 -4.51 2.59 22.22
CA GLU A 60 -4.28 3.00 20.82
C GLU A 60 -5.59 3.16 20.04
N PRO A 61 -6.50 4.05 20.49
CA PRO A 61 -7.76 4.25 19.81
C PRO A 61 -7.57 4.99 18.50
N THR A 62 -8.34 4.61 17.49
CA THR A 62 -8.41 5.31 16.21
C THR A 62 -9.30 6.55 16.36
N GLN A 63 -8.80 7.71 15.97
CA GLN A 63 -9.58 8.95 15.96
C GLN A 63 -10.72 8.87 14.95
N LEU A 64 -11.85 9.53 15.24
CA LEU A 64 -13.04 9.53 14.40
C LEU A 64 -12.74 9.88 12.93
N ILE A 65 -11.93 10.92 12.71
CA ILE A 65 -11.60 11.36 11.35
C ILE A 65 -10.78 10.32 10.57
N ASN A 66 -9.82 9.67 11.24
CA ASN A 66 -8.99 8.62 10.63
C ASN A 66 -9.85 7.40 10.29
N PHE A 67 -10.73 7.00 11.22
CA PHE A 67 -11.66 5.90 11.00
C PHE A 67 -12.59 6.16 9.80
N ILE A 68 -13.19 7.36 9.71
CA ILE A 68 -14.02 7.74 8.57
C ILE A 68 -13.22 7.70 7.26
N PHE A 69 -12.00 8.23 7.25
CA PHE A 69 -11.14 8.23 6.08
C PHE A 69 -10.79 6.81 5.64
N ASP A 70 -10.36 5.95 6.55
CA ASP A 70 -9.95 4.58 6.24
C ASP A 70 -11.10 3.78 5.64
N GLN A 71 -12.29 3.87 6.24
CA GLN A 71 -13.46 3.17 5.73
C GLN A 71 -13.93 3.72 4.38
N SER A 72 -14.10 5.03 4.25
CA SER A 72 -14.60 5.64 3.00
C SER A 72 -13.64 5.48 1.84
N SER A 73 -12.34 5.66 2.08
CA SER A 73 -11.33 5.59 1.04
C SER A 73 -11.00 4.17 0.58
N SER A 74 -11.45 3.14 1.32
CA SER A 74 -11.33 1.74 0.91
C SER A 74 -12.40 1.33 -0.12
N LEU A 75 -13.51 2.07 -0.19
CA LEU A 75 -14.65 1.75 -1.05
C LEU A 75 -14.53 2.31 -2.46
N ILE A 76 -13.59 3.21 -2.72
CA ILE A 76 -13.45 3.94 -3.99
C ILE A 76 -12.03 3.75 -4.53
N ASP A 77 -11.92 3.40 -5.81
CA ASP A 77 -10.62 3.41 -6.48
C ASP A 77 -10.15 4.83 -6.76
N LEU A 78 -9.23 5.31 -5.93
CA LEU A 78 -8.64 6.63 -6.03
C LEU A 78 -7.49 6.74 -7.06
N SER A 79 -7.33 5.80 -7.97
CA SER A 79 -6.39 5.91 -9.10
C SER A 79 -6.94 6.84 -10.19
N ASN A 80 -8.25 6.78 -10.43
CA ASN A 80 -8.95 7.59 -11.43
C ASN A 80 -9.23 9.01 -10.89
N THR A 81 -9.04 10.03 -11.77
CA THR A 81 -9.27 11.44 -11.42
C THR A 81 -10.74 11.72 -11.13
N ASP A 82 -11.66 11.14 -11.89
CA ASP A 82 -13.10 11.35 -11.68
C ASP A 82 -13.54 10.82 -10.31
N ASN A 83 -13.04 9.64 -9.93
CA ASN A 83 -13.29 9.07 -8.62
C ASN A 83 -12.71 9.93 -7.48
N LYS A 84 -11.56 10.58 -7.70
CA LYS A 84 -11.00 11.53 -6.71
C LYS A 84 -11.92 12.73 -6.52
N ILE A 85 -12.49 13.26 -7.60
CA ILE A 85 -13.43 14.39 -7.54
C ILE A 85 -14.71 13.98 -6.80
N VAL A 86 -15.25 12.81 -7.12
CA VAL A 86 -16.45 12.26 -6.43
C VAL A 86 -16.17 12.04 -4.95
N TYR A 87 -14.99 11.50 -4.61
CA TYR A 87 -14.61 11.30 -3.22
C TYR A 87 -14.39 12.61 -2.47
N ASP A 88 -13.72 13.59 -3.05
CA ASP A 88 -13.52 14.92 -2.43
C ASP A 88 -14.86 15.60 -2.12
N LYS A 89 -15.81 15.54 -3.06
CA LYS A 89 -17.18 16.03 -2.86
C LYS A 89 -17.88 15.30 -1.72
N TYR A 90 -17.84 13.97 -1.71
CA TYR A 90 -18.44 13.16 -0.65
C TYR A 90 -17.90 13.53 0.74
N ILE A 91 -16.58 13.70 0.84
CA ILE A 91 -15.92 14.09 2.08
C ILE A 91 -16.31 15.50 2.51
N ASP A 92 -16.35 16.46 1.58
CA ASP A 92 -16.77 17.83 1.89
C ASP A 92 -18.22 17.85 2.41
N GLU A 93 -19.16 17.13 1.79
CA GLU A 93 -20.53 16.99 2.25
C GLU A 93 -20.63 16.35 3.64
N THR A 94 -19.83 15.29 3.87
CA THR A 94 -19.76 14.60 5.16
C THR A 94 -19.29 15.54 6.27
N ILE A 95 -18.21 16.28 6.06
CA ILE A 95 -17.64 17.21 7.04
C ILE A 95 -18.55 18.41 7.29
N GLN A 96 -19.35 18.84 6.32
CA GLN A 96 -20.31 19.93 6.50
C GLN A 96 -21.37 19.62 7.57
N THR A 97 -21.61 18.36 7.91
CA THR A 97 -22.54 17.97 8.99
C THR A 97 -22.06 18.40 10.38
N ILE A 98 -20.77 18.68 10.56
CA ILE A 98 -20.19 19.16 11.81
C ILE A 98 -20.68 20.57 12.10
N LYS A 99 -21.36 20.76 13.24
CA LYS A 99 -21.96 22.05 13.61
C LYS A 99 -20.93 23.10 14.00
N ASP A 100 -19.90 22.69 14.78
CA ASP A 100 -18.83 23.59 15.22
C ASP A 100 -17.90 23.94 14.06
N SER A 101 -17.78 25.22 13.74
CA SER A 101 -16.99 25.70 12.60
C SER A 101 -15.49 25.48 12.76
N LYS A 102 -14.96 25.55 14.00
CA LYS A 102 -13.54 25.30 14.27
C LYS A 102 -13.20 23.82 14.11
N ILE A 103 -14.03 22.94 14.68
CA ILE A 103 -13.84 21.50 14.53
C ILE A 103 -13.96 21.11 13.05
N ARG A 104 -14.96 21.63 12.35
CA ARG A 104 -15.15 21.42 10.91
C ARG A 104 -13.91 21.83 10.12
N TYR A 105 -13.31 22.98 10.42
CA TYR A 105 -12.07 23.44 9.78
C TYR A 105 -10.91 22.47 9.99
N PHE A 106 -10.67 22.03 11.23
CA PHE A 106 -9.60 21.09 11.53
C PHE A 106 -9.84 19.72 10.90
N TYR A 107 -11.06 19.20 10.95
CA TYR A 107 -11.42 17.92 10.32
C TYR A 107 -11.26 17.98 8.80
N LYS A 108 -11.66 19.09 8.17
CA LYS A 108 -11.45 19.28 6.72
C LYS A 108 -9.98 19.27 6.33
N ASN A 109 -9.14 19.95 7.09
CA ASN A 109 -7.69 19.96 6.83
C ASN A 109 -7.08 18.58 7.05
N GLU A 110 -7.42 17.91 8.13
CA GLU A 110 -6.87 16.60 8.45
C GLU A 110 -7.24 15.56 7.39
N ILE A 111 -8.51 15.49 6.99
CA ILE A 111 -8.91 14.51 5.98
C ILE A 111 -8.29 14.78 4.61
N LYS A 112 -8.05 16.05 4.26
CA LYS A 112 -7.28 16.41 3.07
C LYS A 112 -5.83 15.96 3.16
N ASN A 113 -5.19 16.12 4.31
CA ASN A 113 -3.84 15.63 4.54
C ASN A 113 -3.77 14.10 4.38
N LEU A 114 -4.71 13.37 5.00
CA LEU A 114 -4.81 11.91 4.87
C LEU A 114 -5.00 11.49 3.41
N PHE A 115 -5.87 12.17 2.69
CA PHE A 115 -6.13 11.92 1.27
C PHE A 115 -4.88 12.11 0.40
N PHE A 116 -4.21 13.26 0.53
CA PHE A 116 -2.98 13.52 -0.22
C PHE A 116 -1.84 12.58 0.16
N ASN A 117 -1.71 12.21 1.43
CA ASN A 117 -0.72 11.24 1.87
C ASN A 117 -0.98 9.85 1.26
N LYS A 118 -2.23 9.40 1.22
CA LYS A 118 -2.62 8.13 0.57
C LYS A 118 -2.29 8.14 -0.93
N LEU A 119 -2.56 9.25 -1.63
CA LEU A 119 -2.21 9.40 -3.04
C LEU A 119 -0.69 9.38 -3.27
N LYS A 120 0.09 10.06 -2.41
CA LYS A 120 1.56 10.05 -2.48
C LYS A 120 2.14 8.66 -2.23
N GLN A 121 1.60 7.92 -1.26
CA GLN A 121 2.04 6.54 -0.99
C GLN A 121 1.74 5.61 -2.16
N LYS A 122 0.54 5.70 -2.76
CA LYS A 122 0.18 4.91 -3.94
C LYS A 122 1.11 5.23 -5.13
N ASN A 123 1.42 6.50 -5.35
CA ASN A 123 2.37 6.94 -6.38
C ASN A 123 3.80 6.49 -6.08
N LYS A 124 4.22 6.47 -4.80
CA LYS A 124 5.53 5.90 -4.42
C LYS A 124 5.60 4.40 -4.68
N ILE A 125 4.56 3.65 -4.35
CA ILE A 125 4.50 2.20 -4.60
C ILE A 125 4.47 1.94 -6.11
N ASN A 126 3.68 2.67 -6.89
CA ASN A 126 3.67 2.57 -8.36
C ASN A 126 5.03 2.98 -8.95
N ASN A 127 5.65 4.04 -8.44
CA ASN A 127 7.00 4.46 -8.86
C ASN A 127 8.10 3.47 -8.41
N ILE A 128 7.88 2.70 -7.33
CA ILE A 128 8.78 1.60 -6.93
C ILE A 128 8.56 0.38 -7.82
N ILE A 129 7.34 0.15 -8.29
CA ILE A 129 7.01 -0.94 -9.23
C ILE A 129 7.40 -0.54 -10.67
N GLU A 130 7.29 0.76 -11.04
CA GLU A 130 7.64 1.29 -12.36
C GLU A 130 9.10 1.78 -12.47
N LYS A 131 9.74 2.09 -11.35
CA LYS A 131 11.18 2.27 -11.26
C LYS A 131 11.77 1.05 -10.58
N PRO A 132 12.27 0.06 -11.32
CA PRO A 132 13.28 -0.82 -10.77
C PRO A 132 14.34 0.13 -10.19
N ASN A 133 14.75 -0.10 -8.94
CA ASN A 133 15.82 0.68 -8.28
C ASN A 133 16.82 1.14 -9.34
N GLU A 134 17.00 2.45 -9.56
CA GLU A 134 17.91 2.92 -10.63
C GLU A 134 19.28 2.29 -10.47
N LEU A 135 19.68 2.00 -9.24
CA LEU A 135 20.91 1.28 -8.93
C LEU A 135 20.83 -0.20 -9.36
N SER A 136 19.71 -0.90 -9.09
CA SER A 136 19.55 -2.30 -9.53
C SER A 136 19.36 -2.39 -11.04
N SER A 137 18.69 -1.45 -11.68
CA SER A 137 18.54 -1.41 -13.13
C SER A 137 19.84 -1.05 -13.85
N LEU A 138 20.70 -0.21 -13.24
CA LEU A 138 22.03 0.08 -13.75
C LEU A 138 22.96 -1.13 -13.59
N LEU A 139 22.92 -1.79 -12.42
CA LEU A 139 23.66 -3.04 -12.19
C LEU A 139 23.18 -4.14 -13.11
N ASP A 140 21.87 -4.31 -13.30
CA ASP A 140 21.32 -5.29 -14.23
C ASP A 140 21.74 -5.00 -15.67
N LYS A 141 21.73 -3.74 -16.12
CA LYS A 141 22.20 -3.34 -17.45
C LYS A 141 23.69 -3.59 -17.63
N GLN A 142 24.51 -3.30 -16.61
CA GLN A 142 25.95 -3.55 -16.65
C GLN A 142 26.25 -5.06 -16.71
N ILE A 143 25.55 -5.87 -15.91
CA ILE A 143 25.67 -7.33 -15.93
C ILE A 143 25.22 -7.89 -17.28
N LEU A 144 24.11 -7.42 -17.84
CA LEU A 144 23.63 -7.85 -19.14
C LEU A 144 24.62 -7.48 -20.26
N SER A 145 25.21 -6.28 -20.21
CA SER A 145 26.24 -5.85 -21.17
C SER A 145 27.51 -6.69 -21.06
N PHE A 146 27.92 -6.98 -19.82
CA PHE A 146 29.08 -7.87 -19.57
C PHE A 146 28.83 -9.29 -20.08
N LEU A 147 27.64 -9.85 -19.78
CA LEU A 147 27.23 -11.16 -20.27
C LEU A 147 27.20 -11.22 -21.82
N ALA A 148 26.67 -10.15 -22.47
CA ALA A 148 26.66 -10.06 -23.92
C ALA A 148 28.08 -10.05 -24.49
N ALA A 149 29.00 -9.30 -23.88
CA ALA A 149 30.41 -9.29 -24.31
C ALA A 149 31.07 -10.67 -24.12
N CYS A 150 30.86 -11.31 -23.00
CA CYS A 150 31.41 -12.65 -22.71
C CYS A 150 30.86 -13.70 -23.67
N LEU A 151 29.56 -13.67 -23.98
CA LEU A 151 28.93 -14.66 -24.85
C LEU A 151 29.27 -14.49 -26.33
N ASN A 152 29.78 -13.32 -26.74
CA ASN A 152 30.32 -13.11 -28.09
C ASN A 152 31.68 -13.80 -28.30
N HIS A 153 32.43 -14.14 -27.22
CA HIS A 153 33.66 -14.89 -27.31
C HIS A 153 33.37 -16.40 -27.15
N THR A 154 33.68 -17.17 -28.20
CA THR A 154 33.36 -18.62 -28.26
C THR A 154 33.94 -19.43 -27.12
N GLU A 155 35.15 -19.12 -26.67
CA GLU A 155 35.83 -19.83 -25.57
C GLU A 155 35.20 -19.49 -24.21
N ILE A 156 34.83 -18.22 -23.97
CA ILE A 156 34.22 -17.76 -22.73
C ILE A 156 32.78 -18.27 -22.67
N ARG A 157 32.06 -18.21 -23.79
CA ARG A 157 30.70 -18.71 -23.89
C ARG A 157 30.57 -20.17 -23.49
N SER A 158 31.45 -21.03 -23.99
CA SER A 158 31.44 -22.46 -23.65
C SER A 158 31.68 -22.70 -22.15
N LYS A 159 32.52 -21.90 -21.51
CA LYS A 159 32.76 -21.97 -20.06
C LYS A 159 31.52 -21.52 -19.26
N ILE A 160 30.92 -20.39 -19.62
CA ILE A 160 29.73 -19.84 -18.93
C ILE A 160 28.55 -20.82 -19.04
N LEU A 161 28.33 -21.41 -20.22
CA LEU A 161 27.17 -22.30 -20.44
C LEU A 161 27.31 -23.67 -19.77
N ASN A 162 28.52 -24.06 -19.39
CA ASN A 162 28.82 -25.32 -18.72
C ASN A 162 29.08 -25.14 -17.20
N ASP A 163 28.95 -23.92 -16.68
CA ASP A 163 29.18 -23.61 -15.27
C ASP A 163 27.81 -23.44 -14.55
N ASP A 164 27.33 -24.56 -14.02
CA ASP A 164 26.05 -24.60 -13.30
C ASP A 164 26.07 -23.71 -12.06
N ASP A 165 27.18 -23.58 -11.36
CA ASP A 165 27.32 -22.72 -10.20
C ASP A 165 27.16 -21.23 -10.57
N PHE A 166 27.80 -20.83 -11.68
CA PHE A 166 27.62 -19.48 -12.21
C PHE A 166 26.18 -19.22 -12.67
N LEU A 167 25.57 -20.15 -13.39
CA LEU A 167 24.18 -20.00 -13.86
C LEU A 167 23.17 -19.88 -12.71
N ASN A 168 23.41 -20.57 -11.59
CA ASN A 168 22.58 -20.49 -10.40
C ASN A 168 22.69 -19.15 -9.66
N LEU A 169 23.74 -18.37 -9.87
CA LEU A 169 23.89 -17.02 -9.31
C LEU A 169 23.12 -15.95 -10.09
N LEU A 170 22.68 -16.27 -11.31
CA LEU A 170 21.99 -15.32 -12.19
C LEU A 170 20.49 -15.20 -11.83
N SER A 171 19.98 -13.99 -11.90
CA SER A 171 18.53 -13.75 -11.80
C SER A 171 17.77 -14.39 -12.98
N ASN A 172 16.47 -14.61 -12.80
CA ASN A 172 15.61 -15.18 -13.86
C ASN A 172 15.66 -14.38 -15.18
N THR A 173 15.84 -13.06 -15.12
CA THR A 173 15.98 -12.19 -16.31
C THR A 173 17.31 -12.41 -16.98
N GLN A 174 18.40 -12.50 -16.22
CA GLN A 174 19.75 -12.74 -16.72
C GLN A 174 19.87 -14.14 -17.33
N LEU A 175 19.27 -15.16 -16.70
CA LEU A 175 19.21 -16.52 -17.26
C LEU A 175 18.47 -16.60 -18.60
N LYS A 176 17.34 -15.89 -18.73
CA LYS A 176 16.61 -15.80 -20.01
C LYS A 176 17.48 -15.15 -21.10
N PHE A 177 18.24 -14.11 -20.72
CA PHE A 177 19.14 -13.41 -21.63
C PHE A 177 20.32 -14.30 -22.08
N VAL A 178 20.93 -15.03 -21.15
CA VAL A 178 21.99 -16.00 -21.46
C VAL A 178 21.46 -17.08 -22.41
N LYS A 179 20.30 -17.65 -22.15
CA LYS A 179 19.65 -18.64 -23.03
C LYS A 179 19.33 -18.08 -24.41
N PHE A 180 18.87 -16.83 -24.48
CA PHE A 180 18.60 -16.17 -25.76
C PHE A 180 19.85 -15.98 -26.60
N LEU A 181 20.95 -15.51 -25.98
CA LEU A 181 22.24 -15.33 -26.67
C LEU A 181 23.00 -16.64 -26.93
N SER A 182 22.60 -17.73 -26.28
CA SER A 182 23.18 -19.06 -26.53
C SER A 182 22.73 -19.64 -27.88
N ASP A 183 21.61 -19.20 -28.42
CA ASP A 183 21.15 -19.62 -29.74
C ASP A 183 22.03 -18.95 -30.82
N PRO A 184 22.66 -19.72 -31.69
CA PRO A 184 23.54 -19.19 -32.75
C PRO A 184 22.82 -18.21 -33.70
N LYS A 185 21.50 -18.29 -33.80
CA LYS A 185 20.66 -17.39 -34.62
C LYS A 185 20.56 -15.98 -34.07
N ASN A 186 20.79 -15.82 -32.77
CA ASN A 186 20.63 -14.55 -32.04
C ASN A 186 21.97 -13.84 -31.80
N LEU A 187 23.07 -14.44 -32.21
CA LEU A 187 24.38 -13.81 -32.13
C LEU A 187 24.46 -12.63 -33.11
N PHE A 188 24.90 -11.49 -32.60
CA PHE A 188 25.11 -10.31 -33.44
C PHE A 188 26.09 -10.68 -34.57
N LYS A 189 25.63 -10.59 -35.81
CA LYS A 189 26.57 -10.60 -36.95
C LYS A 189 27.42 -9.35 -36.77
N THR A 190 28.70 -9.55 -36.46
CA THR A 190 29.71 -8.51 -36.54
C THR A 190 29.59 -7.93 -37.95
N VAL A 191 29.22 -6.66 -38.07
CA VAL A 191 29.35 -5.91 -39.29
C VAL A 191 30.86 -5.77 -39.50
N GLU A 192 31.40 -6.44 -40.51
CA GLU A 192 32.72 -6.19 -41.06
C GLU A 192 32.83 -4.76 -41.55
#